data_32599eaae5ac8adf738c908d2ffc5830
#
_entry.id   32599eaae5ac8adf738c908d2ffc5830
#
_cell.length_a   1.000
_cell.length_b   1.000
_cell.length_c   1.000
_cell.angle_alpha   90.00
_cell.angle_beta   90.00
_cell.angle_gamma   90.00
#
_symmetry.space_group_name_H-M   'P 1'
#
loop_
_entity.id
_entity.type
_entity.pdbx_description
1 polymer ?
#
loop_
_entity_poly.entity_id
_entity_poly.type
_entity_poly.pdbx_seq_one_letter_code
_entity_poly.pdbx_strand_id
1 'polypeptide(L)'
;MKKLVYVILTMQMNFYKMSIKQRGFCWRVPVLIFLICGYAPPAAAQKANTTDSNAIYLADPTIFQYKKNYYLYGTSGHNANEGFIVYTSTNLKSWEKSTAGNNGYALRKGDVFGTAGFWAPQVFQYHNKFYMAYVANENIAIAESSSPLGPFVQNVKAPLAAPVKQIDPFIFIDTDGKKYLYHVRLTNGNKIFVAEMTDDFLAIKEETLRECITATEGWENTANAEWPVTEGPAVLKHKNLYYLFYTANDFRNPDYATGYAVSSTPYGPWKKFSGNPIVSKRNMGINGTGHGDFVQGKHKELFYVFHTHYSDSAVAPRRTAIVNMGFLKSRNSGADTLRVQPGTFHYLKPKN
;
A
#
# COMPACT_ATOMS: atom_id res chain seq x y z
N MET A 1 -53.89 17.95 10.39
CA MET A 1 -54.31 19.31 10.87
C MET A 1 -53.24 19.86 11.81
N LYS A 2 -52.85 21.12 11.62
CA LYS A 2 -51.93 22.04 12.31
C LYS A 2 -50.57 22.16 11.64
N LYS A 3 -50.45 23.05 10.81
CA LYS A 3 -50.15 24.48 10.57
C LYS A 3 -48.73 24.85 11.01
N LEU A 4 -47.94 25.08 9.94
CA LEU A 4 -46.65 25.76 9.87
C LEU A 4 -46.77 27.23 10.28
N VAL A 5 -45.83 27.75 11.06
CA VAL A 5 -45.71 29.20 11.32
C VAL A 5 -44.30 29.64 10.93
N TYR A 6 -44.22 30.47 9.88
CA TYR A 6 -43.04 31.25 9.51
C TYR A 6 -43.00 32.54 10.33
N VAL A 7 -41.84 32.87 10.91
CA VAL A 7 -41.56 34.17 11.44
C VAL A 7 -40.54 34.88 10.58
N ILE A 8 -40.98 35.95 9.91
CA ILE A 8 -40.13 36.88 9.15
C ILE A 8 -39.82 38.06 10.09
N LEU A 9 -38.53 38.28 10.37
CA LEU A 9 -38.06 39.49 11.02
C LEU A 9 -37.61 40.50 9.94
N THR A 10 -38.38 41.58 9.82
CA THR A 10 -38.03 42.78 9.07
C THR A 10 -37.31 43.77 9.99
N MET A 11 -36.07 44.12 9.70
CA MET A 11 -35.35 45.22 10.32
C MET A 11 -35.55 46.49 9.49
N GLN A 12 -36.20 47.51 10.08
CA GLN A 12 -36.30 48.85 9.53
C GLN A 12 -35.00 49.63 9.79
N MET A 13 -34.43 50.22 8.76
CA MET A 13 -33.34 51.21 8.87
C MET A 13 -33.92 52.62 8.97
N ASN A 14 -33.65 53.32 10.06
CA ASN A 14 -33.90 54.75 10.22
C ASN A 14 -32.73 55.56 9.66
N PHE A 15 -33.04 56.44 8.68
CA PHE A 15 -32.09 57.45 8.21
C PHE A 15 -32.15 58.70 9.04
N TYR A 16 -31.03 59.09 9.64
CA TYR A 16 -30.83 60.41 10.20
C TYR A 16 -30.03 61.25 9.18
N LYS A 17 -30.62 62.40 8.73
CA LYS A 17 -29.96 63.45 7.96
C LYS A 17 -29.08 64.29 8.89
N MET A 18 -27.79 64.36 8.68
CA MET A 18 -26.93 65.39 9.22
C MET A 18 -26.19 66.15 8.09
N SER A 19 -26.26 67.47 8.21
CA SER A 19 -25.72 68.49 7.31
C SER A 19 -24.17 68.49 7.30
N ILE A 20 -23.56 68.55 6.12
CA ILE A 20 -22.09 68.52 5.95
C ILE A 20 -21.60 69.94 5.72
N LYS A 21 -20.71 70.44 6.58
CA LYS A 21 -19.79 71.54 6.28
C LYS A 21 -18.50 70.98 5.65
N GLN A 22 -18.14 71.42 4.45
CA GLN A 22 -16.96 71.05 3.74
C GLN A 22 -15.68 71.47 4.48
N ARG A 23 -14.76 70.55 4.75
CA ARG A 23 -13.33 70.78 4.86
C ARG A 23 -12.62 69.60 4.18
N GLY A 24 -11.77 69.94 3.21
CA GLY A 24 -11.04 68.96 2.38
C GLY A 24 -10.11 68.09 3.21
N PHE A 25 -10.23 66.81 3.01
CA PHE A 25 -9.32 65.80 3.50
C PHE A 25 -9.19 64.73 2.44
N CYS A 26 -7.95 64.55 1.98
CA CYS A 26 -7.59 63.58 0.97
C CYS A 26 -7.71 62.16 1.56
N TRP A 27 -8.70 61.41 1.19
CA TRP A 27 -8.91 60.02 1.61
C TRP A 27 -8.12 59.10 0.67
N ARG A 28 -7.07 58.50 1.20
CA ARG A 28 -6.47 57.31 0.60
C ARG A 28 -7.40 56.14 0.91
N VAL A 29 -8.10 55.63 -0.10
CA VAL A 29 -8.88 54.39 -0.02
C VAL A 29 -7.91 53.22 -0.02
N PRO A 30 -7.84 52.37 1.00
CA PRO A 30 -7.08 51.14 0.92
C PRO A 30 -7.81 50.20 -0.03
N VAL A 31 -7.19 49.88 -1.17
CA VAL A 31 -7.64 48.80 -2.05
C VAL A 31 -7.37 47.49 -1.32
N LEU A 32 -8.40 46.88 -0.76
CA LEU A 32 -8.35 45.55 -0.21
C LEU A 32 -8.28 44.58 -1.41
N ILE A 33 -7.09 44.12 -1.77
CA ILE A 33 -6.91 43.03 -2.73
C ILE A 33 -7.33 41.75 -2.02
N PHE A 34 -8.55 41.26 -2.30
CA PHE A 34 -8.92 39.91 -1.98
C PHE A 34 -8.10 38.96 -2.83
N LEU A 35 -7.06 38.38 -2.25
CA LEU A 35 -6.39 37.20 -2.80
C LEU A 35 -7.41 36.06 -2.76
N ILE A 36 -8.15 35.87 -3.87
CA ILE A 36 -8.91 34.63 -4.11
C ILE A 36 -7.86 33.53 -4.23
N CYS A 37 -7.61 32.83 -3.14
CA CYS A 37 -6.93 31.54 -3.19
C CYS A 37 -7.81 30.60 -4.02
N GLY A 38 -7.51 30.53 -5.32
CA GLY A 38 -8.15 29.58 -6.21
C GLY A 38 -7.91 28.17 -5.69
N TYR A 39 -8.92 27.56 -5.09
CA TYR A 39 -8.97 26.10 -4.93
C TYR A 39 -9.01 25.53 -6.36
N ALA A 40 -7.87 25.06 -6.85
CA ALA A 40 -7.86 24.21 -8.02
C ALA A 40 -8.68 22.95 -7.67
N PRO A 41 -9.71 22.59 -8.45
CA PRO A 41 -10.43 21.35 -8.22
C PRO A 41 -9.42 20.19 -8.30
N PRO A 42 -9.59 19.13 -7.50
CA PRO A 42 -8.76 17.94 -7.62
C PRO A 42 -8.82 17.46 -9.08
N ALA A 43 -7.66 17.23 -9.67
CA ALA A 43 -7.56 16.71 -11.03
C ALA A 43 -8.51 15.53 -11.16
N ALA A 44 -9.41 15.59 -12.13
CA ALA A 44 -10.38 14.51 -12.39
C ALA A 44 -9.60 13.19 -12.50
N ALA A 45 -9.99 12.21 -11.70
CA ALA A 45 -9.42 10.88 -11.75
C ALA A 45 -9.54 10.37 -13.19
N GLN A 46 -8.40 10.11 -13.84
CA GLN A 46 -8.39 9.53 -15.16
C GLN A 46 -9.01 8.14 -15.05
N LYS A 47 -10.23 7.94 -15.56
CA LYS A 47 -10.88 6.63 -15.57
C LYS A 47 -9.93 5.63 -16.23
N ALA A 48 -9.37 4.74 -15.45
CA ALA A 48 -8.56 3.65 -16.00
C ALA A 48 -9.44 2.81 -16.92
N ASN A 49 -8.89 2.40 -18.05
CA ASN A 49 -9.61 1.57 -19.01
C ASN A 49 -9.84 0.19 -18.37
N THR A 50 -11.03 -0.05 -17.83
CA THR A 50 -11.39 -1.25 -17.05
C THR A 50 -11.58 -2.51 -17.91
N THR A 51 -11.53 -2.38 -19.25
CA THR A 51 -11.78 -3.48 -20.20
C THR A 51 -10.52 -4.24 -20.62
N ASP A 52 -9.36 -4.00 -19.99
CA ASP A 52 -8.11 -4.65 -20.36
C ASP A 52 -8.09 -6.12 -19.92
N SER A 53 -8.50 -7.02 -20.80
CA SER A 53 -8.56 -8.48 -20.59
C SER A 53 -7.19 -9.16 -20.55
N ASN A 54 -6.11 -8.43 -20.89
CA ASN A 54 -4.75 -8.98 -20.98
C ASN A 54 -3.86 -8.58 -19.79
N ALA A 55 -4.44 -8.44 -18.60
CA ALA A 55 -3.67 -8.14 -17.40
C ALA A 55 -3.05 -9.41 -16.79
N ILE A 56 -1.96 -9.27 -16.04
CA ILE A 56 -1.47 -10.33 -15.14
C ILE A 56 -2.40 -10.40 -13.94
N TYR A 57 -2.79 -11.62 -13.57
CA TYR A 57 -3.72 -11.91 -12.48
C TYR A 57 -2.97 -12.48 -11.28
N LEU A 58 -2.30 -11.60 -10.56
CA LEU A 58 -1.69 -11.89 -9.25
C LEU A 58 -2.21 -10.89 -8.23
N ALA A 59 -2.66 -11.40 -7.09
CA ALA A 59 -2.93 -10.58 -5.92
C ALA A 59 -1.68 -10.44 -5.06
N ASP A 60 -1.69 -9.49 -4.12
CA ASP A 60 -0.63 -9.29 -3.13
C ASP A 60 0.77 -9.28 -3.79
N PRO A 61 0.94 -8.47 -4.87
CA PRO A 61 2.12 -8.58 -5.71
C PRO A 61 3.34 -7.91 -5.07
N THR A 62 4.50 -8.53 -5.29
CA THR A 62 5.82 -7.94 -5.03
C THR A 62 6.68 -8.00 -6.29
N ILE A 63 7.52 -6.98 -6.51
CA ILE A 63 8.51 -6.96 -7.57
C ILE A 63 9.89 -6.83 -6.96
N PHE A 64 10.70 -7.87 -7.13
CA PHE A 64 12.10 -7.87 -6.74
C PHE A 64 12.99 -7.48 -7.92
N GLN A 65 13.92 -6.53 -7.72
CA GLN A 65 14.90 -6.14 -8.73
C GLN A 65 16.24 -6.80 -8.43
N TYR A 66 16.81 -7.48 -9.44
CA TYR A 66 18.15 -8.02 -9.34
C TYR A 66 18.90 -7.84 -10.66
N LYS A 67 20.08 -7.21 -10.60
CA LYS A 67 20.86 -6.81 -11.78
C LYS A 67 20.01 -5.93 -12.72
N LYS A 68 19.77 -6.38 -13.95
CA LYS A 68 18.99 -5.64 -14.97
C LYS A 68 17.55 -6.13 -15.11
N ASN A 69 17.14 -7.12 -14.30
CA ASN A 69 15.85 -7.79 -14.39
C ASN A 69 14.97 -7.48 -13.19
N TYR A 70 13.68 -7.54 -13.44
CA TYR A 70 12.60 -7.47 -12.44
C TYR A 70 11.90 -8.82 -12.39
N TYR A 71 11.53 -9.25 -11.20
CA TYR A 71 10.88 -10.52 -10.91
C TYR A 71 9.60 -10.23 -10.16
N LEU A 72 8.45 -10.55 -10.76
CA LEU A 72 7.13 -10.34 -10.20
C LEU A 72 6.59 -11.65 -9.64
N TYR A 73 6.19 -11.62 -8.38
CA TYR A 73 5.51 -12.71 -7.68
C TYR A 73 4.19 -12.18 -7.11
N GLY A 74 3.32 -13.08 -6.67
CA GLY A 74 2.08 -12.74 -6.01
C GLY A 74 1.20 -13.96 -5.80
N THR A 75 0.12 -13.77 -5.10
CA THR A 75 -0.91 -14.79 -4.86
C THR A 75 -1.66 -15.08 -6.15
N SER A 76 -1.59 -16.31 -6.63
CA SER A 76 -2.35 -16.76 -7.81
C SER A 76 -3.75 -17.19 -7.44
N GLY A 77 -4.77 -16.61 -8.06
CA GLY A 77 -6.16 -16.97 -7.79
C GLY A 77 -6.52 -18.44 -8.10
N HIS A 78 -5.85 -19.04 -9.08
CA HIS A 78 -6.11 -20.45 -9.48
C HIS A 78 -5.15 -21.44 -8.82
N ASN A 79 -3.95 -21.02 -8.48
CA ASN A 79 -2.87 -21.89 -8.01
C ASN A 79 -2.36 -21.56 -6.61
N ALA A 80 -3.16 -20.83 -5.81
CA ALA A 80 -2.79 -20.44 -4.45
C ALA A 80 -2.50 -21.62 -3.51
N ASN A 81 -2.91 -22.82 -3.88
CA ASN A 81 -2.62 -24.03 -3.12
C ASN A 81 -1.42 -24.83 -3.66
N GLU A 82 -0.77 -24.36 -4.73
CA GLU A 82 0.36 -25.07 -5.36
C GLU A 82 1.70 -24.34 -5.15
N GLY A 83 1.68 -23.03 -4.93
CA GLY A 83 2.87 -22.22 -4.72
C GLY A 83 2.87 -20.93 -5.54
N PHE A 84 4.06 -20.39 -5.79
CA PHE A 84 4.25 -19.11 -6.49
C PHE A 84 4.94 -19.29 -7.82
N ILE A 85 4.31 -18.79 -8.88
CA ILE A 85 4.93 -18.60 -10.19
C ILE A 85 5.69 -17.27 -10.21
N VAL A 86 6.60 -17.10 -11.18
CA VAL A 86 7.33 -15.84 -11.36
C VAL A 86 7.24 -15.36 -12.80
N TYR A 87 7.01 -14.05 -12.95
CA TYR A 87 7.19 -13.36 -14.22
C TYR A 87 8.46 -12.52 -14.19
N THR A 88 9.10 -12.37 -15.35
CA THR A 88 10.31 -11.58 -15.50
C THR A 88 10.09 -10.43 -16.47
N SER A 89 10.78 -9.32 -16.24
CA SER A 89 10.76 -8.14 -17.10
C SER A 89 12.12 -7.43 -17.07
N THR A 90 12.45 -6.70 -18.13
CA THR A 90 13.59 -5.79 -18.15
C THR A 90 13.18 -4.31 -18.10
N ASN A 91 11.89 -4.00 -18.12
CA ASN A 91 11.37 -2.63 -18.29
C ASN A 91 10.12 -2.29 -17.46
N LEU A 92 9.64 -3.20 -16.61
CA LEU A 92 8.40 -3.08 -15.81
C LEU A 92 7.10 -2.99 -16.64
N LYS A 93 7.17 -3.11 -17.97
CA LYS A 93 6.01 -2.94 -18.87
C LYS A 93 5.57 -4.26 -19.48
N SER A 94 6.52 -5.04 -19.98
CA SER A 94 6.27 -6.33 -20.64
C SER A 94 6.86 -7.45 -19.81
N TRP A 95 6.05 -8.46 -19.52
CA TRP A 95 6.38 -9.52 -18.59
C TRP A 95 6.29 -10.88 -19.25
N GLU A 96 7.23 -11.74 -18.96
CA GLU A 96 7.29 -13.10 -19.46
C GLU A 96 7.19 -14.09 -18.29
N LYS A 97 6.24 -15.03 -18.38
CA LYS A 97 6.12 -16.08 -17.37
C LYS A 97 7.34 -16.99 -17.47
N SER A 98 8.07 -17.14 -16.38
CA SER A 98 9.23 -18.02 -16.33
C SER A 98 8.80 -19.48 -16.34
N THR A 99 9.60 -20.30 -17.01
CA THR A 99 9.51 -21.78 -16.96
C THR A 99 10.58 -22.39 -16.05
N ALA A 100 11.47 -21.57 -15.48
CA ALA A 100 12.48 -21.99 -14.52
C ALA A 100 11.87 -22.38 -13.17
N GLY A 101 12.70 -22.86 -12.28
CA GLY A 101 12.27 -23.37 -10.99
C GLY A 101 11.75 -24.81 -11.04
N ASN A 102 10.89 -25.18 -10.10
CA ASN A 102 10.30 -26.52 -10.04
C ASN A 102 8.99 -26.56 -10.86
N ASN A 103 9.07 -27.06 -12.11
CA ASN A 103 7.94 -27.10 -13.05
C ASN A 103 7.27 -25.72 -13.27
N GLY A 104 8.08 -24.66 -13.41
CA GLY A 104 7.60 -23.28 -13.61
C GLY A 104 7.16 -22.55 -12.33
N TYR A 105 7.35 -23.17 -11.16
CA TYR A 105 7.13 -22.53 -9.87
C TYR A 105 8.46 -22.06 -9.28
N ALA A 106 8.49 -20.81 -8.82
CA ALA A 106 9.62 -20.30 -8.04
C ALA A 106 9.64 -20.93 -6.64
N LEU A 107 8.47 -21.14 -6.03
CA LEU A 107 8.28 -21.90 -4.80
C LEU A 107 7.10 -22.84 -4.99
N ARG A 108 7.24 -24.10 -4.61
CA ARG A 108 6.22 -25.12 -4.81
C ARG A 108 5.90 -25.86 -3.51
N LYS A 109 4.62 -26.17 -3.35
CA LYS A 109 4.13 -27.08 -2.31
C LYS A 109 4.90 -28.40 -2.35
N GLY A 110 5.26 -28.90 -1.17
CA GLY A 110 6.09 -30.10 -1.04
C GLY A 110 7.59 -29.81 -0.91
N ASP A 111 8.09 -28.70 -1.46
CA ASP A 111 9.48 -28.27 -1.28
C ASP A 111 9.69 -27.45 0.01
N VAL A 112 8.60 -26.92 0.56
CA VAL A 112 8.55 -25.99 1.69
C VAL A 112 7.42 -26.31 2.66
N PHE A 113 7.32 -25.59 3.78
CA PHE A 113 6.19 -25.62 4.70
C PHE A 113 4.89 -25.20 4.02
N GLY A 114 3.81 -25.89 4.36
CA GLY A 114 2.44 -25.57 3.97
C GLY A 114 1.84 -26.52 2.96
N THR A 115 0.52 -26.63 3.01
CA THR A 115 -0.28 -27.52 2.14
C THR A 115 -1.31 -26.75 1.33
N ALA A 116 -1.65 -25.52 1.76
CA ALA A 116 -2.66 -24.66 1.12
C ALA A 116 -2.43 -23.20 1.48
N GLY A 117 -3.06 -22.28 0.73
CA GLY A 117 -3.06 -20.86 1.02
C GLY A 117 -1.67 -20.23 0.90
N PHE A 118 -0.97 -20.46 -0.19
CA PHE A 118 0.28 -19.77 -0.50
C PHE A 118 -0.03 -18.34 -0.93
N TRP A 119 0.15 -17.37 0.01
CA TRP A 119 -0.25 -15.98 -0.17
C TRP A 119 0.90 -15.02 0.11
N ALA A 120 0.75 -13.79 -0.41
CA ALA A 120 1.54 -12.61 -0.08
C ALA A 120 3.06 -12.88 0.00
N PRO A 121 3.70 -13.31 -1.09
CA PRO A 121 5.14 -13.52 -1.10
C PRO A 121 5.87 -12.18 -1.10
N GLN A 122 7.02 -12.13 -0.43
CA GLN A 122 8.02 -11.09 -0.61
C GLN A 122 9.38 -11.72 -0.86
N VAL A 123 10.08 -11.29 -1.91
CA VAL A 123 11.44 -11.77 -2.21
C VAL A 123 12.46 -10.71 -1.86
N PHE A 124 13.51 -11.09 -1.16
CA PHE A 124 14.63 -10.23 -0.81
C PHE A 124 15.96 -10.96 -0.94
N GLN A 125 17.05 -10.21 -1.02
CA GLN A 125 18.40 -10.74 -1.04
C GLN A 125 19.12 -10.43 0.27
N TYR A 126 19.81 -11.41 0.82
CA TYR A 126 20.72 -11.22 1.92
C TYR A 126 22.00 -12.02 1.67
N HIS A 127 23.15 -11.34 1.72
CA HIS A 127 24.41 -11.87 1.25
C HIS A 127 24.30 -12.40 -0.20
N ASN A 128 24.68 -13.64 -0.45
CA ASN A 128 24.67 -14.27 -1.77
C ASN A 128 23.45 -15.18 -2.01
N LYS A 129 22.43 -15.10 -1.13
CA LYS A 129 21.21 -15.90 -1.22
C LYS A 129 19.98 -15.03 -1.44
N PHE A 130 18.97 -15.63 -2.03
CA PHE A 130 17.63 -15.07 -2.16
C PHE A 130 16.71 -15.77 -1.19
N TYR A 131 15.82 -15.02 -0.59
CA TYR A 131 14.84 -15.51 0.37
C TYR A 131 13.46 -15.12 -0.10
N MET A 132 12.47 -15.98 0.17
CA MET A 132 11.06 -15.66 -0.01
C MET A 132 10.36 -15.85 1.33
N ALA A 133 9.89 -14.74 1.91
CA ALA A 133 8.93 -14.76 2.99
C ALA A 133 7.54 -14.93 2.38
N TYR A 134 6.71 -15.80 2.94
CA TYR A 134 5.40 -16.14 2.39
C TYR A 134 4.45 -16.63 3.46
N VAL A 135 3.17 -16.70 3.13
CA VAL A 135 2.14 -17.32 3.96
C VAL A 135 1.80 -18.70 3.39
N ALA A 136 1.63 -19.68 4.27
CA ALA A 136 0.93 -20.91 3.99
C ALA A 136 0.19 -21.39 5.25
N ASN A 137 -1.00 -21.96 5.12
CA ASN A 137 -1.84 -22.39 6.25
C ASN A 137 -2.03 -21.28 7.31
N GLU A 138 -2.10 -19.99 6.86
CA GLU A 138 -2.14 -18.79 7.73
C GLU A 138 -0.99 -18.68 8.73
N ASN A 139 0.19 -19.16 8.34
CA ASN A 139 1.44 -19.00 9.05
C ASN A 139 2.52 -18.46 8.11
N ILE A 140 3.43 -17.67 8.64
CA ILE A 140 4.57 -17.14 7.88
C ILE A 140 5.70 -18.15 7.87
N ALA A 141 6.29 -18.35 6.72
CA ALA A 141 7.51 -19.13 6.56
C ALA A 141 8.49 -18.42 5.63
N ILE A 142 9.77 -18.79 5.70
CA ILE A 142 10.83 -18.23 4.87
C ILE A 142 11.58 -19.39 4.21
N ALA A 143 11.68 -19.33 2.88
CA ALA A 143 12.43 -20.28 2.07
C ALA A 143 13.64 -19.59 1.42
N GLU A 144 14.67 -20.36 1.07
CA GLU A 144 15.88 -19.83 0.45
C GLU A 144 16.14 -20.42 -0.95
N SER A 145 16.88 -19.68 -1.77
CA SER A 145 17.31 -20.08 -3.12
C SER A 145 18.64 -19.45 -3.48
N SER A 146 19.35 -20.05 -4.44
CA SER A 146 20.52 -19.45 -5.11
C SER A 146 20.14 -18.53 -6.29
N SER A 147 18.85 -18.48 -6.65
CA SER A 147 18.34 -17.72 -7.79
C SER A 147 17.01 -17.04 -7.45
N PRO A 148 16.75 -15.82 -7.94
CA PRO A 148 15.43 -15.21 -7.81
C PRO A 148 14.34 -15.96 -8.58
N LEU A 149 14.70 -16.81 -9.53
CA LEU A 149 13.75 -17.69 -10.24
C LEU A 149 13.35 -18.93 -9.42
N GLY A 150 13.99 -19.14 -8.26
CA GLY A 150 13.83 -20.36 -7.49
C GLY A 150 14.71 -21.51 -8.01
N PRO A 151 14.46 -22.78 -7.60
CA PRO A 151 13.45 -23.12 -6.61
C PRO A 151 13.80 -22.58 -5.21
N PHE A 152 12.83 -21.99 -4.56
CA PHE A 152 12.92 -21.66 -3.15
C PHE A 152 12.55 -22.91 -2.33
N VAL A 153 13.41 -23.29 -1.39
CA VAL A 153 13.28 -24.51 -0.59
C VAL A 153 13.51 -24.23 0.89
N GLN A 154 13.04 -25.13 1.75
CA GLN A 154 13.38 -25.14 3.17
C GLN A 154 14.02 -26.48 3.54
N ASN A 155 15.16 -26.42 4.22
CA ASN A 155 15.81 -27.63 4.78
C ASN A 155 14.93 -28.25 5.87
N VAL A 156 14.37 -27.43 6.75
CA VAL A 156 13.35 -27.79 7.73
C VAL A 156 12.05 -27.09 7.35
N LYS A 157 11.06 -27.86 6.95
CA LYS A 157 9.76 -27.35 6.49
C LYS A 157 8.90 -26.93 7.68
N ALA A 158 9.19 -25.74 8.23
CA ALA A 158 8.51 -25.19 9.38
C ALA A 158 8.17 -23.71 9.17
N PRO A 159 7.08 -23.21 9.79
CA PRO A 159 6.78 -21.78 9.84
C PRO A 159 7.62 -21.11 10.91
N LEU A 160 7.64 -19.77 10.90
CA LEU A 160 8.06 -18.98 12.04
C LEU A 160 7.10 -19.25 13.21
N ALA A 161 7.68 -19.55 14.39
CA ALA A 161 6.87 -19.79 15.59
C ALA A 161 6.07 -18.54 15.97
N ALA A 162 4.79 -18.71 16.25
CA ALA A 162 3.92 -17.65 16.76
C ALA A 162 2.77 -18.23 17.57
N PRO A 163 2.27 -17.52 18.61
CA PRO A 163 1.14 -17.98 19.42
C PRO A 163 -0.21 -17.82 18.73
N VAL A 164 -0.25 -17.07 17.63
CA VAL A 164 -1.45 -16.75 16.84
C VAL A 164 -1.15 -16.89 15.34
N LYS A 165 -2.20 -17.02 14.55
CA LYS A 165 -2.09 -16.98 13.08
C LYS A 165 -1.52 -15.64 12.64
N GLN A 166 -0.64 -15.68 11.63
CA GLN A 166 0.03 -14.51 11.09
C GLN A 166 0.18 -14.62 9.57
N ILE A 167 -0.01 -13.47 8.90
CA ILE A 167 0.00 -13.37 7.45
C ILE A 167 0.80 -12.15 6.98
N ASP A 168 0.97 -11.99 5.67
CA ASP A 168 1.53 -10.81 5.00
C ASP A 168 2.91 -10.39 5.50
N PRO A 169 3.91 -11.24 5.34
CA PRO A 169 5.26 -10.91 5.77
C PRO A 169 5.92 -9.86 4.88
N PHE A 170 6.58 -8.89 5.49
CA PHE A 170 7.47 -7.96 4.83
C PHE A 170 8.78 -7.85 5.62
N ILE A 171 9.89 -8.26 5.01
CA ILE A 171 11.22 -8.16 5.60
C ILE A 171 11.85 -6.84 5.20
N PHE A 172 12.17 -6.03 6.17
CA PHE A 172 12.92 -4.79 5.99
C PHE A 172 14.31 -4.93 6.61
N ILE A 173 15.36 -4.78 5.78
CA ILE A 173 16.75 -4.78 6.23
C ILE A 173 17.21 -3.35 6.25
N ASP A 174 17.50 -2.82 7.44
CA ASP A 174 17.93 -1.44 7.61
C ASP A 174 19.43 -1.25 7.32
N THR A 175 19.84 -0.01 7.20
CA THR A 175 21.23 0.38 6.89
C THR A 175 22.24 0.01 7.98
N ASP A 176 21.78 -0.24 9.22
CA ASP A 176 22.58 -0.76 10.32
C ASP A 176 22.72 -2.30 10.32
N GLY A 177 22.09 -2.96 9.32
CA GLY A 177 22.10 -4.41 9.17
C GLY A 177 21.04 -5.15 10.00
N LYS A 178 20.25 -4.47 10.81
CA LYS A 178 19.11 -5.07 11.51
C LYS A 178 18.00 -5.45 10.55
N LYS A 179 17.34 -6.54 10.86
CA LYS A 179 16.29 -7.14 10.05
C LYS A 179 15.00 -7.09 10.83
N TYR A 180 13.95 -6.58 10.19
CA TYR A 180 12.63 -6.41 10.78
C TYR A 180 11.60 -7.17 9.97
N LEU A 181 10.78 -7.98 10.65
CA LEU A 181 9.58 -8.56 10.06
C LEU A 181 8.40 -7.66 10.41
N TYR A 182 7.83 -6.99 9.41
CA TYR A 182 6.48 -6.43 9.49
C TYR A 182 5.51 -7.50 9.03
N HIS A 183 4.43 -7.69 9.77
CA HIS A 183 3.47 -8.75 9.47
C HIS A 183 2.13 -8.48 10.12
N VAL A 184 1.12 -9.18 9.67
CA VAL A 184 -0.21 -9.14 10.26
C VAL A 184 -0.35 -10.26 11.29
N ARG A 185 -0.89 -9.94 12.47
CA ARG A 185 -1.41 -10.92 13.43
C ARG A 185 -2.93 -10.87 13.45
N LEU A 186 -3.56 -12.04 13.48
CA LEU A 186 -5.02 -12.20 13.52
C LEU A 186 -5.48 -12.20 14.98
N THR A 187 -5.70 -10.98 15.53
CA THR A 187 -6.03 -10.76 16.93
C THR A 187 -7.08 -9.67 17.08
N ASN A 188 -8.37 -10.03 17.19
CA ASN A 188 -9.50 -9.09 17.22
C ASN A 188 -9.45 -8.11 16.04
N GLY A 189 -9.22 -8.62 14.84
CA GLY A 189 -8.96 -7.92 13.60
C GLY A 189 -7.61 -8.32 13.02
N ASN A 190 -7.35 -7.88 11.79
CA ASN A 190 -6.03 -7.91 11.20
C ASN A 190 -5.28 -6.67 11.66
N LYS A 191 -4.15 -6.84 12.35
CA LYS A 191 -3.34 -5.74 12.84
C LYS A 191 -1.89 -5.92 12.43
N ILE A 192 -1.22 -4.85 12.09
CA ILE A 192 0.19 -4.88 11.67
C ILE A 192 1.10 -4.75 12.89
N PHE A 193 2.06 -5.66 12.96
CA PHE A 193 3.12 -5.71 13.97
C PHE A 193 4.48 -5.64 13.31
N VAL A 194 5.49 -5.30 14.10
CA VAL A 194 6.91 -5.39 13.76
C VAL A 194 7.67 -6.10 14.86
N ALA A 195 8.66 -6.90 14.49
CA ALA A 195 9.66 -7.44 15.39
C ALA A 195 11.03 -7.49 14.69
N GLU A 196 12.12 -7.37 15.46
CA GLU A 196 13.47 -7.67 14.95
C GLU A 196 13.61 -9.18 14.77
N MET A 197 14.24 -9.58 13.66
CA MET A 197 14.50 -10.99 13.38
C MET A 197 15.89 -11.43 13.87
N THR A 198 16.03 -12.71 14.06
CA THR A 198 17.35 -13.36 14.21
C THR A 198 18.13 -13.27 12.89
N ASP A 199 19.46 -13.43 12.97
CA ASP A 199 20.33 -13.25 11.80
C ASP A 199 20.12 -14.30 10.70
N ASP A 200 19.60 -15.44 11.05
CA ASP A 200 19.30 -16.57 10.16
C ASP A 200 17.89 -16.54 9.56
N PHE A 201 17.06 -15.54 9.90
CA PHE A 201 15.66 -15.41 9.52
C PHE A 201 14.73 -16.54 10.03
N LEU A 202 15.14 -17.32 11.02
CA LEU A 202 14.36 -18.45 11.51
C LEU A 202 13.42 -18.10 12.66
N ALA A 203 13.59 -16.93 13.29
CA ALA A 203 12.75 -16.47 14.39
C ALA A 203 12.70 -14.94 14.48
N ILE A 204 11.72 -14.45 15.21
CA ILE A 204 11.70 -13.06 15.70
C ILE A 204 12.26 -13.00 17.13
N LYS A 205 12.77 -11.84 17.52
CA LYS A 205 13.10 -11.51 18.89
C LYS A 205 11.82 -11.03 19.58
N GLU A 206 11.12 -11.91 20.29
CA GLU A 206 9.78 -11.66 20.85
C GLU A 206 9.71 -10.41 21.74
N GLU A 207 10.77 -10.09 22.49
CA GLU A 207 10.87 -8.90 23.33
C GLU A 207 10.80 -7.58 22.53
N THR A 208 11.05 -7.66 21.22
CA THR A 208 11.01 -6.51 20.31
C THR A 208 9.66 -6.32 19.62
N LEU A 209 8.74 -7.26 19.79
CA LEU A 209 7.44 -7.23 19.12
C LEU A 209 6.62 -6.01 19.52
N ARG A 210 6.13 -5.25 18.53
CA ARG A 210 5.30 -4.04 18.73
C ARG A 210 4.15 -4.01 17.72
N GLU A 211 2.98 -3.58 18.18
CA GLU A 211 1.85 -3.24 17.29
C GLU A 211 2.16 -1.90 16.60
N CYS A 212 1.97 -1.85 15.27
CA CYS A 212 2.23 -0.68 14.44
C CYS A 212 0.95 0.03 14.02
N ILE A 213 0.03 -0.72 13.38
CA ILE A 213 -1.18 -0.20 12.77
C ILE A 213 -2.37 -1.08 13.15
N THR A 214 -3.44 -0.40 13.56
CA THR A 214 -4.78 -0.95 13.71
C THR A 214 -5.79 0.02 13.10
N ALA A 215 -6.95 -0.47 12.64
CA ALA A 215 -7.98 0.37 12.03
C ALA A 215 -8.60 1.31 13.08
N THR A 216 -8.38 2.62 12.91
CA THR A 216 -8.89 3.67 13.81
C THR A 216 -9.49 4.86 13.06
N GLU A 217 -9.26 4.95 11.74
CA GLU A 217 -9.79 6.01 10.90
C GLU A 217 -10.98 5.52 10.08
N GLY A 218 -11.94 6.39 9.76
CA GLY A 218 -13.19 6.00 9.11
C GLY A 218 -13.02 5.30 7.75
N TRP A 219 -11.96 5.62 7.01
CA TRP A 219 -11.67 4.95 5.73
C TRP A 219 -11.14 3.53 5.88
N GLU A 220 -10.69 3.15 7.08
CA GLU A 220 -10.06 1.85 7.35
C GLU A 220 -11.07 0.74 7.68
N ASN A 221 -12.32 1.10 7.95
CA ASN A 221 -13.40 0.15 8.21
C ASN A 221 -14.75 0.72 7.75
N THR A 222 -14.91 0.89 6.44
CA THR A 222 -16.10 1.53 5.84
C THR A 222 -17.37 0.70 6.00
N ALA A 223 -17.22 -0.62 6.18
CA ALA A 223 -18.34 -1.54 6.43
C ALA A 223 -18.73 -1.67 7.92
N ASN A 224 -18.02 -0.99 8.83
CA ASN A 224 -18.17 -1.15 10.29
C ASN A 224 -18.12 -2.63 10.73
N ALA A 225 -17.20 -3.39 10.11
CA ALA A 225 -17.02 -4.80 10.41
C ALA A 225 -16.52 -4.99 11.84
N GLU A 226 -17.02 -6.02 12.54
CA GLU A 226 -16.54 -6.41 13.88
C GLU A 226 -15.08 -6.92 13.87
N TRP A 227 -14.63 -7.39 12.71
CA TRP A 227 -13.24 -7.79 12.45
C TRP A 227 -12.61 -6.79 11.48
N PRO A 228 -12.10 -5.64 11.97
CA PRO A 228 -11.46 -4.65 11.12
C PRO A 228 -10.13 -5.15 10.57
N VAL A 229 -9.79 -4.71 9.36
CA VAL A 229 -8.61 -5.18 8.64
C VAL A 229 -7.65 -4.03 8.37
N THR A 230 -6.41 -4.21 8.80
CA THR A 230 -5.24 -3.50 8.31
C THR A 230 -4.16 -4.53 7.97
N GLU A 231 -3.69 -4.56 6.72
CA GLU A 231 -2.84 -5.62 6.20
C GLU A 231 -1.87 -5.14 5.12
N GLY A 232 -1.13 -6.07 4.50
CA GLY A 232 -0.23 -5.78 3.40
C GLY A 232 0.85 -4.75 3.74
N PRO A 233 1.62 -4.91 4.83
CA PRO A 233 2.66 -3.94 5.19
C PRO A 233 3.77 -3.92 4.16
N ALA A 234 4.22 -2.72 3.78
CA ALA A 234 5.46 -2.50 3.03
C ALA A 234 6.18 -1.26 3.57
N VAL A 235 7.47 -1.35 3.79
CA VAL A 235 8.24 -0.28 4.42
C VAL A 235 9.33 0.21 3.50
N LEU A 236 9.45 1.52 3.38
CA LEU A 236 10.61 2.16 2.78
C LEU A 236 11.21 3.21 3.72
N LYS A 237 12.52 3.38 3.64
CA LYS A 237 13.24 4.44 4.35
C LYS A 237 13.54 5.57 3.38
N HIS A 238 13.10 6.77 3.73
CA HIS A 238 13.41 7.97 2.98
C HIS A 238 14.02 9.00 3.91
N LYS A 239 15.26 9.41 3.63
CA LYS A 239 16.10 10.19 4.56
C LYS A 239 16.23 9.43 5.90
N ASN A 240 15.84 10.05 7.01
CA ASN A 240 15.89 9.46 8.34
C ASN A 240 14.50 9.02 8.85
N LEU A 241 13.52 8.83 7.94
CA LEU A 241 12.15 8.47 8.29
C LEU A 241 11.75 7.17 7.62
N TYR A 242 10.93 6.40 8.32
CA TYR A 242 10.32 5.17 7.83
C TYR A 242 8.89 5.48 7.40
N TYR A 243 8.50 4.96 6.25
CA TYR A 243 7.17 5.06 5.68
C TYR A 243 6.60 3.65 5.61
N LEU A 244 5.64 3.35 6.48
CA LEU A 244 4.93 2.07 6.50
C LEU A 244 3.64 2.24 5.71
N PHE A 245 3.59 1.59 4.56
CA PHE A 245 2.38 1.41 3.78
C PHE A 245 1.56 0.28 4.36
N TYR A 246 0.26 0.45 4.33
CA TYR A 246 -0.70 -0.56 4.75
C TYR A 246 -1.99 -0.40 3.98
N THR A 247 -2.73 -1.47 3.87
CA THR A 247 -4.04 -1.49 3.23
C THR A 247 -5.09 -1.79 4.26
N ALA A 248 -6.26 -1.20 4.11
CA ALA A 248 -7.36 -1.34 5.05
C ALA A 248 -8.69 -1.66 4.36
N ASN A 249 -9.67 -2.10 5.12
CA ASN A 249 -10.86 -2.86 4.79
C ASN A 249 -10.55 -4.33 4.42
N ASP A 250 -11.58 -5.17 4.31
CA ASP A 250 -11.45 -6.51 3.74
C ASP A 250 -11.21 -6.42 2.23
N PHE A 251 -10.35 -7.29 1.66
CA PHE A 251 -10.01 -7.25 0.24
C PHE A 251 -11.21 -7.40 -0.71
N ARG A 252 -12.34 -7.91 -0.22
CA ARG A 252 -13.60 -8.02 -0.97
C ARG A 252 -14.39 -6.72 -0.99
N ASN A 253 -14.09 -5.80 -0.09
CA ASN A 253 -14.73 -4.49 -0.03
C ASN A 253 -14.26 -3.62 -1.21
N PRO A 254 -15.15 -2.98 -1.98
CA PRO A 254 -14.76 -2.06 -3.04
C PRO A 254 -13.93 -0.85 -2.56
N ASP A 255 -14.02 -0.50 -1.27
CA ASP A 255 -13.25 0.56 -0.63
C ASP A 255 -11.90 0.09 -0.05
N TYR A 256 -11.48 -1.15 -0.33
CA TYR A 256 -10.14 -1.63 -0.02
C TYR A 256 -9.10 -0.67 -0.60
N ALA A 257 -8.26 -0.09 0.25
CA ALA A 257 -7.45 1.06 -0.11
C ALA A 257 -6.15 1.11 0.69
N THR A 258 -5.11 1.72 0.10
CA THR A 258 -3.79 1.85 0.72
C THR A 258 -3.55 3.27 1.23
N GLY A 259 -3.08 3.35 2.46
CA GLY A 259 -2.52 4.53 3.08
C GLY A 259 -1.10 4.29 3.59
N TYR A 260 -0.53 5.27 4.29
CA TYR A 260 0.75 5.10 4.97
C TYR A 260 0.81 5.85 6.29
N ALA A 261 1.75 5.42 7.11
CA ALA A 261 2.15 6.10 8.35
C ALA A 261 3.65 6.35 8.35
N VAL A 262 4.11 7.33 9.12
CA VAL A 262 5.52 7.74 9.19
C VAL A 262 6.02 7.64 10.63
N SER A 263 7.27 7.20 10.79
CA SER A 263 7.98 7.15 12.06
C SER A 263 9.45 7.50 11.90
N SER A 264 10.10 7.93 12.98
CA SER A 264 11.55 8.11 13.06
C SER A 264 12.30 6.83 13.41
N THR A 265 11.59 5.76 13.81
CA THR A 265 12.16 4.46 14.15
C THR A 265 11.39 3.33 13.48
N PRO A 266 12.00 2.17 13.23
CA PRO A 266 11.29 1.04 12.61
C PRO A 266 10.16 0.46 13.48
N TYR A 267 10.16 0.75 14.77
CA TYR A 267 9.15 0.29 15.72
C TYR A 267 7.96 1.23 15.90
N GLY A 268 8.06 2.46 15.39
CA GLY A 268 7.10 3.52 15.70
C GLY A 268 7.61 4.47 16.80
N PRO A 269 6.74 5.31 17.41
CA PRO A 269 5.31 5.37 17.14
C PRO A 269 5.01 5.82 15.71
N TRP A 270 3.97 5.23 15.11
CA TRP A 270 3.56 5.50 13.75
C TRP A 270 2.50 6.59 13.69
N LYS A 271 2.76 7.63 12.90
CA LYS A 271 1.78 8.69 12.64
C LYS A 271 1.18 8.50 11.27
N LYS A 272 -0.10 8.15 11.20
CA LYS A 272 -0.85 8.03 9.95
C LYS A 272 -0.86 9.36 9.19
N PHE A 273 -0.72 9.29 7.88
CA PHE A 273 -0.77 10.48 7.04
C PHE A 273 -2.21 10.99 6.95
N SER A 274 -2.42 12.28 7.23
CA SER A 274 -3.78 12.89 7.26
C SER A 274 -4.48 12.94 5.90
N GLY A 275 -3.76 12.68 4.81
CA GLY A 275 -4.31 12.61 3.45
C GLY A 275 -4.62 11.19 2.98
N ASN A 276 -4.57 10.19 3.87
CA ASN A 276 -4.95 8.81 3.54
C ASN A 276 -6.46 8.72 3.17
N PRO A 277 -6.84 7.69 2.36
CA PRO A 277 -5.98 6.79 1.62
C PRO A 277 -5.40 7.43 0.35
N ILE A 278 -4.19 7.03 -0.07
CA ILE A 278 -3.50 7.58 -1.24
C ILE A 278 -3.64 6.73 -2.51
N VAL A 279 -3.93 5.44 -2.37
CA VAL A 279 -4.32 4.54 -3.47
C VAL A 279 -5.69 3.99 -3.12
N SER A 280 -6.72 4.38 -3.83
CA SER A 280 -8.11 4.06 -3.49
C SER A 280 -9.05 4.21 -4.69
N LYS A 281 -10.24 3.67 -4.59
CA LYS A 281 -11.34 3.90 -5.56
C LYS A 281 -11.56 5.39 -5.82
N ARG A 282 -11.47 6.23 -4.78
CA ARG A 282 -11.67 7.68 -4.91
C ARG A 282 -10.64 8.34 -5.84
N ASN A 283 -9.37 7.91 -5.77
CA ASN A 283 -8.27 8.52 -6.54
C ASN A 283 -8.05 7.83 -7.89
N MET A 284 -8.35 6.51 -7.97
CA MET A 284 -8.05 5.69 -9.14
C MET A 284 -9.27 5.40 -10.01
N GLY A 285 -10.48 5.56 -9.48
CA GLY A 285 -11.71 5.13 -10.15
C GLY A 285 -11.87 3.61 -10.26
N ILE A 286 -11.14 2.83 -9.44
CA ILE A 286 -11.07 1.36 -9.50
C ILE A 286 -11.28 0.79 -8.12
N ASN A 287 -12.11 -0.26 -8.01
CA ASN A 287 -12.39 -0.95 -6.76
C ASN A 287 -11.20 -1.80 -6.29
N GLY A 288 -11.08 -1.96 -4.97
CA GLY A 288 -10.20 -2.93 -4.34
C GLY A 288 -8.71 -2.71 -4.62
N THR A 289 -8.24 -1.47 -4.52
CA THR A 289 -6.87 -1.06 -4.82
C THR A 289 -5.99 -1.17 -3.58
N GLY A 290 -5.18 -2.20 -3.49
CA GLY A 290 -4.33 -2.34 -2.30
C GLY A 290 -3.38 -3.52 -2.31
N HIS A 291 -2.79 -3.76 -1.17
CA HIS A 291 -1.80 -4.78 -0.84
C HIS A 291 -0.71 -4.88 -1.90
N GLY A 292 0.36 -4.16 -1.70
CA GLY A 292 1.43 -4.06 -2.68
C GLY A 292 2.78 -3.76 -2.07
N ASP A 293 3.76 -3.56 -2.93
CA ASP A 293 5.15 -3.39 -2.58
C ASP A 293 5.82 -2.33 -3.47
N PHE A 294 7.00 -1.90 -3.08
CA PHE A 294 7.79 -0.92 -3.80
C PHE A 294 8.86 -1.57 -4.67
N VAL A 295 9.08 -0.96 -5.83
CA VAL A 295 10.22 -1.28 -6.66
C VAL A 295 10.85 -0.02 -7.22
N GLN A 296 12.18 -0.03 -7.33
CA GLN A 296 12.91 1.06 -7.96
C GLN A 296 13.08 0.77 -9.46
N GLY A 297 12.79 1.77 -10.28
CA GLY A 297 13.04 1.75 -11.72
C GLY A 297 14.50 1.97 -12.07
N LYS A 298 14.84 1.85 -13.36
CA LYS A 298 16.23 2.00 -13.86
C LYS A 298 16.82 3.38 -13.61
N HIS A 299 16.00 4.43 -13.63
CA HIS A 299 16.41 5.81 -13.42
C HIS A 299 16.07 6.30 -11.99
N LYS A 300 15.98 5.37 -11.05
CA LYS A 300 15.64 5.63 -9.63
C LYS A 300 14.21 6.12 -9.39
N GLU A 301 13.32 5.94 -10.36
CA GLU A 301 11.88 6.16 -10.14
C GLU A 301 11.40 5.19 -9.06
N LEU A 302 10.48 5.64 -8.22
CA LEU A 302 9.82 4.81 -7.25
C LEU A 302 8.47 4.35 -7.80
N PHE A 303 8.24 3.05 -7.84
CA PHE A 303 6.97 2.47 -8.22
C PHE A 303 6.33 1.75 -7.03
N TYR A 304 5.00 1.72 -7.02
CA TYR A 304 4.20 0.89 -6.14
C TYR A 304 3.39 -0.09 -6.98
N VAL A 305 3.65 -1.37 -6.84
CA VAL A 305 2.89 -2.47 -7.45
C VAL A 305 1.83 -2.92 -6.47
N PHE A 306 0.61 -3.15 -6.92
CA PHE A 306 -0.54 -3.52 -6.07
C PHE A 306 -1.58 -4.29 -6.90
N HIS A 307 -2.60 -4.83 -6.24
CA HIS A 307 -3.70 -5.44 -6.96
C HIS A 307 -4.97 -4.58 -6.96
N THR A 308 -5.88 -4.89 -7.88
CA THR A 308 -7.23 -4.32 -7.95
C THR A 308 -8.26 -5.44 -8.07
N HIS A 309 -9.52 -5.13 -7.80
CA HIS A 309 -10.61 -6.02 -8.21
C HIS A 309 -10.59 -6.28 -9.72
N TYR A 310 -11.18 -7.39 -10.15
CA TYR A 310 -11.34 -7.71 -11.57
C TYR A 310 -12.22 -6.68 -12.29
N SER A 311 -13.33 -6.29 -11.65
CA SER A 311 -14.27 -5.30 -12.18
C SER A 311 -15.05 -4.63 -11.04
N ASP A 312 -15.98 -3.75 -11.38
CA ASP A 312 -16.87 -3.13 -10.40
C ASP A 312 -17.82 -4.14 -9.72
N SER A 313 -18.08 -5.28 -10.37
CA SER A 313 -19.00 -6.34 -9.89
C SER A 313 -18.31 -7.65 -9.48
N ALA A 314 -17.01 -7.78 -9.72
CA ALA A 314 -16.27 -9.00 -9.41
C ALA A 314 -14.91 -8.70 -8.78
N VAL A 315 -14.63 -9.37 -7.65
CA VAL A 315 -13.36 -9.24 -6.93
C VAL A 315 -12.26 -10.01 -7.65
N ALA A 316 -12.49 -11.27 -7.95
CA ALA A 316 -11.50 -12.17 -8.51
C ALA A 316 -11.75 -12.49 -10.00
N PRO A 317 -10.69 -12.84 -10.76
CA PRO A 317 -9.29 -12.85 -10.36
C PRO A 317 -8.74 -11.42 -10.20
N ARG A 318 -7.99 -11.14 -9.11
CA ARG A 318 -7.44 -9.79 -8.88
C ARG A 318 -6.37 -9.46 -9.92
N ARG A 319 -6.38 -8.22 -10.41
CA ARG A 319 -5.48 -7.75 -11.46
C ARG A 319 -4.28 -7.02 -10.87
N THR A 320 -3.09 -7.30 -11.37
CA THR A 320 -1.86 -6.62 -10.95
C THR A 320 -1.69 -5.29 -11.67
N ALA A 321 -1.49 -4.23 -10.92
CA ALA A 321 -1.31 -2.87 -11.41
C ALA A 321 -0.07 -2.21 -10.79
N ILE A 322 0.39 -1.13 -11.41
CA ILE A 322 1.55 -0.37 -10.96
C ILE A 322 1.31 1.13 -11.17
N VAL A 323 1.86 1.95 -10.27
CA VAL A 323 1.88 3.41 -10.37
C VAL A 323 3.25 3.95 -10.01
N ASN A 324 3.58 5.15 -10.53
CA ASN A 324 4.74 5.89 -10.06
C ASN A 324 4.40 6.63 -8.78
N MET A 325 5.35 6.62 -7.85
CA MET A 325 5.28 7.36 -6.59
C MET A 325 6.29 8.51 -6.59
N GLY A 326 6.00 9.56 -5.86
CA GLY A 326 6.93 10.68 -5.73
C GLY A 326 6.83 11.39 -4.40
N PHE A 327 7.98 11.79 -3.88
CA PHE A 327 8.05 12.61 -2.67
C PHE A 327 7.89 14.09 -2.99
N LEU A 328 6.95 14.74 -2.33
CA LEU A 328 6.86 16.18 -2.24
C LEU A 328 7.61 16.65 -1.00
N LYS A 329 8.61 17.50 -1.21
CA LYS A 329 9.37 18.08 -0.12
C LYS A 329 8.47 18.88 0.82
N SER A 330 8.55 18.58 2.11
CA SER A 330 7.90 19.37 3.16
C SER A 330 8.48 20.80 3.19
N ARG A 331 7.60 21.81 3.31
CA ARG A 331 8.01 23.19 3.47
C ARG A 331 8.50 23.52 4.89
N ASN A 332 8.07 22.73 5.89
CA ASN A 332 8.25 23.02 7.32
C ASN A 332 9.04 21.91 8.03
N SER A 333 10.21 21.52 7.52
CA SER A 333 11.10 20.51 8.14
C SER A 333 10.44 19.20 8.62
N GLY A 334 9.19 18.97 8.26
CA GLY A 334 8.47 17.73 8.54
C GLY A 334 8.78 16.60 7.56
N ALA A 335 8.07 15.48 7.68
CA ALA A 335 8.16 14.37 6.75
C ALA A 335 7.76 14.81 5.32
N ASP A 336 8.52 14.39 4.31
CA ASP A 336 8.12 14.57 2.93
C ASP A 336 6.82 13.79 2.66
N THR A 337 5.93 14.37 1.87
CA THR A 337 4.66 13.71 1.53
C THR A 337 4.87 12.78 0.34
N LEU A 338 4.58 11.50 0.52
CA LEU A 338 4.59 10.52 -0.56
C LEU A 338 3.21 10.47 -1.22
N ARG A 339 3.18 10.51 -2.56
CA ARG A 339 1.95 10.49 -3.34
C ARG A 339 2.10 9.73 -4.65
N VAL A 340 0.98 9.26 -5.18
CA VAL A 340 0.89 8.73 -6.55
C VAL A 340 1.06 9.87 -7.55
N GLN A 341 1.85 9.63 -8.60
CA GLN A 341 1.96 10.55 -9.74
C GLN A 341 0.77 10.36 -10.68
N PRO A 342 0.00 11.43 -10.99
CA PRO A 342 -1.17 11.32 -11.86
C PRO A 342 -0.83 10.75 -13.24
N GLY A 343 -1.75 9.98 -13.82
CA GLY A 343 -1.62 9.45 -15.20
C GLY A 343 -0.61 8.31 -15.36
N THR A 344 -0.06 7.76 -14.27
CA THR A 344 0.96 6.70 -14.35
C THR A 344 0.41 5.30 -14.11
N PHE A 345 -0.88 5.19 -13.74
CA PHE A 345 -1.53 3.90 -13.53
C PHE A 345 -1.57 3.06 -14.81
N HIS A 346 -1.17 1.79 -14.69
CA HIS A 346 -1.41 0.79 -15.72
C HIS A 346 -1.41 -0.63 -15.14
N TYR A 347 -2.14 -1.54 -15.80
CA TYR A 347 -2.05 -2.97 -15.50
C TYR A 347 -0.76 -3.56 -16.08
N LEU A 348 -0.15 -4.48 -15.33
CA LEU A 348 0.96 -5.26 -15.85
C LEU A 348 0.43 -6.29 -16.85
N LYS A 349 1.17 -6.47 -17.97
CA LYS A 349 0.76 -7.31 -19.10
C LYS A 349 1.80 -8.35 -19.43
N PRO A 350 1.36 -9.58 -19.79
CA PRO A 350 2.26 -10.52 -20.41
C PRO A 350 2.82 -9.93 -21.72
N LYS A 351 4.01 -10.37 -22.08
CA LYS A 351 4.61 -10.10 -23.38
C LYS A 351 3.77 -10.85 -24.43
N ASN A 352 3.35 -10.16 -25.47
CA ASN A 352 2.68 -10.77 -26.64
C ASN A 352 3.62 -11.68 -27.39
#